data_1aec264dc8384d5551924af5da62dda7
#
_entry.id   1aec264dc8384d5551924af5da62dda7
#
_cell.length_a   1.000
_cell.length_b   1.000
_cell.length_c   1.000
_cell.angle_alpha   90.00
_cell.angle_beta   90.00
_cell.angle_gamma   90.00
#
_symmetry.space_group_name_H-M   'P 1'
#
loop_
_entity.id
_entity.type
_entity.pdbx_description
1 polymer ?
#
loop_
_entity_poly.entity_id
_entity_poly.type
_entity_poly.pdbx_seq_one_letter_code
_entity_poly.pdbx_strand_id
1 'polypeptide(L)'
;MLVKGFNINGGIKMVNNVTVLGSLNVDTILRIARLPKPGETMPMSDKNNAGGGKGANQAIAAARCGASTAFIGKIGDDENGKMMLGLLNESNVSTEYVETSSEGTGQAFILLQDSGENSILIYGGANQTISDEDIENAREVICSADFLVTQFETPILPAVKAFEMAKESGVVTILNPAPAKQVPQELLQHTDLITPNETEAEILTGVHVDNPASQHEAAVKLQELGAKNVIITLGSKGAFYRVGEKEGFVPAFKVRAIDTTAAGDTFL
;
A
#
# COMPACT_ATOMS: atom_id res chain seq x y z
N MET A 1 15.69 -12.36 -13.62
CA MET A 1 15.51 -11.69 -12.30
C MET A 1 16.12 -12.61 -11.27
N LEU A 2 17.33 -12.31 -10.80
CA LEU A 2 17.96 -13.03 -9.69
C LEU A 2 17.31 -12.49 -8.42
N VAL A 3 16.42 -13.27 -7.79
CA VAL A 3 16.02 -13.03 -6.42
C VAL A 3 17.28 -13.25 -5.58
N LYS A 4 17.93 -12.19 -5.14
CA LYS A 4 18.96 -12.28 -4.11
C LYS A 4 18.31 -12.90 -2.90
N GLY A 5 18.59 -14.19 -2.59
CA GLY A 5 18.15 -14.77 -1.34
C GLY A 5 17.58 -16.19 -1.33
N PHE A 6 17.53 -16.93 -2.45
CA PHE A 6 17.24 -18.37 -2.37
C PHE A 6 18.52 -19.18 -2.50
N ASN A 7 19.17 -19.45 -1.35
CA ASN A 7 20.22 -20.47 -1.27
C ASN A 7 19.66 -21.68 -0.53
N ILE A 8 19.41 -22.77 -1.28
CA ILE A 8 18.81 -24.01 -0.77
C ILE A 8 19.82 -24.89 0.01
N ASN A 9 21.05 -24.44 0.19
CA ASN A 9 22.11 -25.18 0.88
C ASN A 9 22.54 -24.43 2.14
N GLY A 10 21.91 -24.68 3.30
CA GLY A 10 22.49 -24.52 4.65
C GLY A 10 23.20 -23.21 5.01
N GLY A 11 22.99 -22.14 4.27
CA GLY A 11 23.60 -20.84 4.51
C GLY A 11 22.66 -19.89 5.25
N ILE A 12 23.22 -18.94 5.95
CA ILE A 12 22.58 -17.86 6.72
C ILE A 12 21.33 -17.39 5.99
N LYS A 13 20.15 -17.52 6.63
CA LYS A 13 18.89 -16.98 6.11
C LYS A 13 19.06 -15.46 6.03
N MET A 14 19.31 -14.93 4.84
CA MET A 14 19.37 -13.47 4.65
C MET A 14 17.95 -12.94 4.84
N VAL A 15 17.76 -12.12 5.85
CA VAL A 15 16.52 -11.39 6.08
C VAL A 15 16.50 -10.23 5.09
N ASN A 16 15.46 -10.13 4.26
CA ASN A 16 15.32 -9.00 3.36
C ASN A 16 14.98 -7.73 4.16
N ASN A 17 15.58 -6.61 3.77
CA ASN A 17 15.27 -5.29 4.28
C ASN A 17 14.17 -4.66 3.42
N VAL A 18 13.02 -4.37 4.01
CA VAL A 18 11.89 -3.73 3.34
C VAL A 18 11.67 -2.36 3.95
N THR A 19 11.70 -1.33 3.14
CA THR A 19 11.31 0.03 3.54
C THR A 19 9.96 0.36 2.94
N VAL A 20 9.01 0.84 3.74
CA VAL A 20 7.69 1.25 3.30
C VAL A 20 7.53 2.74 3.52
N LEU A 21 7.34 3.49 2.43
CA LEU A 21 6.89 4.88 2.44
C LEU A 21 5.37 4.89 2.29
N GLY A 22 4.63 5.33 3.31
CA GLY A 22 3.18 5.21 3.22
C GLY A 22 2.38 5.86 4.32
N SER A 23 1.10 5.56 4.32
CA SER A 23 0.08 6.11 5.19
C SER A 23 -0.04 5.37 6.51
N LEU A 24 -0.39 6.14 7.55
CA LEU A 24 -0.81 5.68 8.87
C LEU A 24 -2.21 6.24 9.14
N ASN A 25 -3.22 5.39 9.19
CA ASN A 25 -4.60 5.78 9.43
C ASN A 25 -5.18 5.06 10.65
N VAL A 26 -6.09 5.71 11.35
CA VAL A 26 -6.99 5.02 12.27
C VAL A 26 -8.35 4.89 11.59
N ASP A 27 -8.79 3.66 11.41
CA ASP A 27 -10.07 3.35 10.82
C ASP A 27 -11.14 3.35 11.94
N THR A 28 -12.01 4.37 11.92
CA THR A 28 -13.15 4.49 12.84
C THR A 28 -14.38 3.90 12.19
N ILE A 29 -14.77 2.72 12.62
CA ILE A 29 -15.96 2.00 12.13
C ILE A 29 -17.17 2.44 12.94
N LEU A 30 -18.13 3.07 12.27
CA LEU A 30 -19.38 3.57 12.83
C LEU A 30 -20.53 2.72 12.29
N ARG A 31 -21.16 1.92 13.18
CA ARG A 31 -22.34 1.13 12.79
C ARG A 31 -23.59 2.00 12.90
N ILE A 32 -24.32 2.08 11.78
CA ILE A 32 -25.52 2.89 11.62
C ILE A 32 -26.61 2.09 10.92
N ALA A 33 -27.89 2.40 11.23
CA ALA A 33 -28.99 1.72 10.54
C ALA A 33 -29.00 2.02 9.03
N ARG A 34 -28.73 3.25 8.65
CA ARG A 34 -28.61 3.76 7.26
C ARG A 34 -27.88 5.09 7.25
N LEU A 35 -27.55 5.61 6.08
CA LEU A 35 -27.04 6.98 5.98
C LEU A 35 -28.08 8.02 6.39
N PRO A 36 -27.70 9.06 7.18
CA PRO A 36 -28.61 10.14 7.55
C PRO A 36 -28.97 10.98 6.31
N LYS A 37 -30.18 11.50 6.27
CA LYS A 37 -30.59 12.50 5.28
C LYS A 37 -30.06 13.87 5.70
N PRO A 38 -29.97 14.84 4.76
CA PRO A 38 -29.61 16.21 5.11
C PRO A 38 -30.50 16.76 6.26
N GLY A 39 -29.86 17.29 7.31
CA GLY A 39 -30.55 17.83 8.50
C GLY A 39 -31.01 16.78 9.52
N GLU A 40 -30.80 15.50 9.28
CA GLU A 40 -31.18 14.43 10.22
C GLU A 40 -30.09 14.13 11.24
N THR A 41 -30.50 13.87 12.48
CA THR A 41 -29.62 13.34 13.52
C THR A 41 -30.00 11.89 13.80
N MET A 42 -29.00 10.98 13.73
CA MET A 42 -29.21 9.56 13.97
C MET A 42 -28.25 9.03 15.04
N PRO A 43 -28.66 8.09 15.89
CA PRO A 43 -27.79 7.39 16.79
C PRO A 43 -26.94 6.38 16.02
N MET A 44 -25.72 6.15 16.48
CA MET A 44 -24.89 5.00 16.11
C MET A 44 -25.19 3.84 17.05
N SER A 45 -25.18 2.62 16.52
CA SER A 45 -25.35 1.41 17.34
C SER A 45 -24.03 0.91 17.94
N ASP A 46 -22.89 1.21 17.27
CA ASP A 46 -21.55 0.81 17.72
C ASP A 46 -20.48 1.73 17.13
N LYS A 47 -19.34 1.82 17.84
CA LYS A 47 -18.13 2.51 17.38
C LYS A 47 -16.91 1.69 17.75
N ASN A 48 -16.07 1.40 16.77
CA ASN A 48 -14.80 0.72 16.98
C ASN A 48 -13.66 1.43 16.23
N ASN A 49 -12.45 1.40 16.80
CA ASN A 49 -11.24 1.91 16.14
C ASN A 49 -10.30 0.75 15.84
N ALA A 50 -9.70 0.77 14.67
CA ALA A 50 -8.67 -0.18 14.26
C ALA A 50 -7.51 0.57 13.61
N GLY A 51 -6.30 0.02 13.68
CA GLY A 51 -5.20 0.53 12.87
C GLY A 51 -5.42 0.18 11.41
N GLY A 52 -5.10 1.12 10.53
CA GLY A 52 -5.26 1.02 9.09
C GLY A 52 -4.24 1.89 8.36
N GLY A 53 -4.55 2.17 7.10
CA GLY A 53 -3.62 2.81 6.17
C GLY A 53 -2.84 1.77 5.37
N LYS A 54 -2.81 1.93 4.04
CA LYS A 54 -2.18 0.98 3.13
C LYS A 54 -0.70 0.76 3.46
N GLY A 55 0.02 1.84 3.77
CA GLY A 55 1.42 1.76 4.17
C GLY A 55 1.62 0.91 5.42
N ALA A 56 0.85 1.18 6.50
CA ALA A 56 0.94 0.41 7.73
C ALA A 56 0.62 -1.08 7.51
N ASN A 57 -0.45 -1.38 6.77
CA ASN A 57 -0.85 -2.75 6.47
C ASN A 57 0.26 -3.51 5.75
N GLN A 58 0.88 -2.91 4.73
CA GLN A 58 1.96 -3.52 3.95
C GLN A 58 3.23 -3.71 4.78
N ALA A 59 3.60 -2.73 5.60
CA ALA A 59 4.77 -2.84 6.49
C ALA A 59 4.60 -3.96 7.53
N ILE A 60 3.42 -4.04 8.15
CA ILE A 60 3.08 -5.10 9.11
C ILE A 60 3.07 -6.48 8.43
N ALA A 61 2.52 -6.58 7.20
CA ALA A 61 2.54 -7.82 6.44
C ALA A 61 3.96 -8.28 6.13
N ALA A 62 4.84 -7.39 5.65
CA ALA A 62 6.24 -7.68 5.38
C ALA A 62 6.99 -8.16 6.63
N ALA A 63 6.80 -7.47 7.76
CA ALA A 63 7.42 -7.85 9.04
C ALA A 63 6.93 -9.23 9.53
N ARG A 64 5.63 -9.51 9.43
CA ARG A 64 5.04 -10.83 9.76
C ARG A 64 5.54 -11.95 8.84
N CYS A 65 5.91 -11.63 7.61
CA CYS A 65 6.57 -12.57 6.69
C CYS A 65 8.06 -12.75 6.98
N GLY A 66 8.61 -12.06 7.98
CA GLY A 66 9.98 -12.21 8.46
C GLY A 66 11.00 -11.26 7.81
N ALA A 67 10.54 -10.18 7.17
CA ALA A 67 11.42 -9.11 6.70
C ALA A 67 11.87 -8.21 7.87
N SER A 68 13.06 -7.62 7.75
CA SER A 68 13.47 -6.47 8.56
C SER A 68 12.80 -5.23 7.93
N THR A 69 11.79 -4.69 8.61
CA THR A 69 10.93 -3.67 8.01
C THR A 69 11.09 -2.32 8.70
N ALA A 70 11.30 -1.26 7.90
CA ALA A 70 11.30 0.12 8.35
C ALA A 70 10.13 0.89 7.71
N PHE A 71 9.60 1.88 8.43
CA PHE A 71 8.49 2.70 7.97
C PHE A 71 8.90 4.18 7.88
N ILE A 72 8.57 4.79 6.74
CA ILE A 72 8.70 6.25 6.51
C ILE A 72 7.29 6.81 6.41
N GLY A 73 6.96 7.77 7.26
CA GLY A 73 5.62 8.37 7.29
C GLY A 73 5.48 9.44 8.34
N LYS A 74 4.24 9.92 8.51
CA LYS A 74 3.92 10.94 9.52
C LYS A 74 2.66 10.62 10.30
N ILE A 75 2.67 11.02 11.56
CA ILE A 75 1.52 11.01 12.48
C ILE A 75 1.28 12.40 13.04
N GLY A 76 0.12 12.64 13.63
CA GLY A 76 -0.14 13.80 14.48
C GLY A 76 0.36 13.56 15.90
N ASP A 77 0.53 14.65 16.68
CA ASP A 77 0.73 14.57 18.13
C ASP A 77 -0.61 14.34 18.83
N ASP A 78 -1.20 13.18 18.60
CA ASP A 78 -2.52 12.79 19.10
C ASP A 78 -2.57 11.30 19.53
N GLU A 79 -3.68 10.88 20.12
CA GLU A 79 -3.86 9.50 20.59
C GLU A 79 -3.88 8.50 19.43
N ASN A 80 -4.35 8.91 18.25
CA ASN A 80 -4.33 8.08 17.04
C ASN A 80 -2.88 7.82 16.58
N GLY A 81 -2.02 8.83 16.63
CA GLY A 81 -0.61 8.70 16.32
C GLY A 81 0.10 7.74 17.27
N LYS A 82 -0.16 7.86 18.58
CA LYS A 82 0.38 6.94 19.59
C LYS A 82 -0.10 5.50 19.35
N MET A 83 -1.38 5.33 19.01
CA MET A 83 -1.95 4.02 18.66
C MET A 83 -1.24 3.41 17.46
N MET A 84 -1.01 4.17 16.38
CA MET A 84 -0.36 3.68 15.18
C MET A 84 1.12 3.33 15.41
N LEU A 85 1.86 4.15 16.17
CA LEU A 85 3.23 3.80 16.58
C LEU A 85 3.28 2.52 17.41
N GLY A 86 2.35 2.37 18.36
CA GLY A 86 2.24 1.15 19.16
C GLY A 86 2.05 -0.09 18.26
N LEU A 87 1.13 -0.03 17.31
CA LEU A 87 0.83 -1.12 16.39
C LEU A 87 2.03 -1.51 15.50
N LEU A 88 2.76 -0.54 14.97
CA LEU A 88 3.97 -0.79 14.19
C LEU A 88 5.06 -1.45 15.06
N ASN A 89 5.32 -0.92 16.25
CA ASN A 89 6.33 -1.44 17.17
C ASN A 89 6.00 -2.87 17.64
N GLU A 90 4.73 -3.16 17.97
CA GLU A 90 4.27 -4.51 18.32
C GLU A 90 4.43 -5.51 17.16
N SER A 91 4.42 -5.00 15.93
CA SER A 91 4.64 -5.79 14.73
C SER A 91 6.12 -5.88 14.31
N ASN A 92 7.06 -5.38 15.12
CA ASN A 92 8.50 -5.30 14.84
C ASN A 92 8.85 -4.49 13.58
N VAL A 93 8.09 -3.44 13.28
CA VAL A 93 8.41 -2.45 12.24
C VAL A 93 9.16 -1.29 12.89
N SER A 94 10.34 -0.94 12.37
CA SER A 94 11.08 0.24 12.83
C SER A 94 10.32 1.52 12.51
N THR A 95 10.13 2.37 13.52
CA THR A 95 9.45 3.66 13.43
C THR A 95 10.40 4.86 13.51
N GLU A 96 11.69 4.65 13.31
CA GLU A 96 12.75 5.67 13.41
C GLU A 96 12.50 6.85 12.46
N TYR A 97 11.90 6.57 11.29
CA TYR A 97 11.60 7.58 10.26
C TYR A 97 10.10 7.93 10.22
N VAL A 98 9.38 7.73 11.33
CA VAL A 98 8.01 8.23 11.50
C VAL A 98 8.07 9.56 12.23
N GLU A 99 7.80 10.65 11.53
CA GLU A 99 7.87 11.99 12.09
C GLU A 99 6.50 12.47 12.60
N THR A 100 6.54 13.48 13.47
CA THR A 100 5.32 14.12 13.98
C THR A 100 5.02 15.38 13.18
N SER A 101 3.77 15.48 12.70
CA SER A 101 3.23 16.62 11.97
C SER A 101 2.41 17.53 12.90
N SER A 102 2.24 18.79 12.50
CA SER A 102 1.25 19.70 13.12
C SER A 102 -0.20 19.33 12.78
N GLU A 103 -0.41 18.53 11.72
CA GLU A 103 -1.71 18.01 11.34
C GLU A 103 -2.05 16.76 12.18
N GLY A 104 -3.33 16.49 12.40
CA GLY A 104 -3.77 15.27 13.08
C GLY A 104 -3.42 14.01 12.29
N THR A 105 -3.31 12.89 12.97
CA THR A 105 -3.08 11.57 12.34
C THR A 105 -4.18 11.26 11.32
N GLY A 106 -3.83 10.62 10.21
CA GLY A 106 -4.77 10.18 9.19
C GLY A 106 -5.90 9.31 9.76
N GLN A 107 -7.11 9.49 9.24
CA GLN A 107 -8.29 8.75 9.69
C GLN A 107 -9.17 8.33 8.52
N ALA A 108 -9.76 7.14 8.61
CA ALA A 108 -10.87 6.73 7.77
C ALA A 108 -12.12 6.53 8.63
N PHE A 109 -13.21 7.19 8.27
CA PHE A 109 -14.50 7.02 8.91
C PHE A 109 -15.37 6.10 8.06
N ILE A 110 -15.58 4.88 8.53
CA ILE A 110 -16.30 3.83 7.82
C ILE A 110 -17.71 3.76 8.37
N LEU A 111 -18.67 4.30 7.61
CA LEU A 111 -20.10 4.26 7.92
C LEU A 111 -20.65 2.92 7.43
N LEU A 112 -20.78 1.94 8.35
CA LEU A 112 -21.26 0.59 8.04
C LEU A 112 -22.74 0.49 8.36
N GLN A 113 -23.57 0.30 7.33
CA GLN A 113 -25.02 0.19 7.44
C GLN A 113 -25.44 -1.23 7.82
N ASP A 114 -26.62 -1.37 8.42
CA ASP A 114 -27.22 -2.67 8.76
C ASP A 114 -27.47 -3.54 7.49
N SER A 115 -27.58 -2.91 6.31
CA SER A 115 -27.65 -3.59 5.02
C SER A 115 -26.33 -4.31 4.62
N GLY A 116 -25.21 -3.98 5.30
CA GLY A 116 -23.86 -4.40 4.92
C GLY A 116 -23.16 -3.46 3.92
N GLU A 117 -23.84 -2.44 3.42
CA GLU A 117 -23.22 -1.40 2.60
C GLU A 117 -22.35 -0.49 3.46
N ASN A 118 -21.26 0.02 2.89
CA ASN A 118 -20.41 0.99 3.57
C ASN A 118 -20.23 2.28 2.74
N SER A 119 -19.92 3.36 3.45
CA SER A 119 -19.44 4.61 2.89
C SER A 119 -18.23 5.05 3.69
N ILE A 120 -17.17 5.47 3.01
CA ILE A 120 -15.89 5.79 3.66
C ILE A 120 -15.55 7.25 3.40
N LEU A 121 -15.24 7.98 4.47
CA LEU A 121 -14.69 9.32 4.43
C LEU A 121 -13.25 9.27 4.91
N ILE A 122 -12.33 9.86 4.16
CA ILE A 122 -10.90 9.85 4.48
C ILE A 122 -10.44 11.25 4.84
N TYR A 123 -9.81 11.39 6.00
CA TYR A 123 -9.02 12.54 6.40
C TYR A 123 -7.55 12.17 6.29
N GLY A 124 -6.85 12.74 5.31
CA GLY A 124 -5.45 12.41 5.06
C GLY A 124 -4.49 12.89 6.17
N GLY A 125 -4.79 14.03 6.78
CA GLY A 125 -4.04 14.58 7.92
C GLY A 125 -2.54 14.59 7.70
N ALA A 126 -1.79 14.12 8.69
CA ALA A 126 -0.34 14.05 8.70
C ALA A 126 0.25 13.32 7.47
N ASN A 127 -0.43 12.31 6.92
CA ASN A 127 0.03 11.62 5.72
C ASN A 127 0.25 12.57 4.53
N GLN A 128 -0.54 13.65 4.44
CA GLN A 128 -0.45 14.62 3.34
C GLN A 128 0.65 15.65 3.55
N THR A 129 1.34 15.63 4.68
CA THR A 129 2.45 16.55 4.99
C THR A 129 3.83 15.96 4.74
N ILE A 130 3.90 14.72 4.24
CA ILE A 130 5.17 14.10 3.84
C ILE A 130 5.80 14.94 2.72
N SER A 131 7.07 15.28 2.87
CA SER A 131 7.81 16.19 2.02
C SER A 131 9.10 15.57 1.48
N ASP A 132 9.76 16.30 0.59
CA ASP A 132 11.08 15.92 0.08
C ASP A 132 12.17 15.92 1.15
N GLU A 133 12.02 16.73 2.22
CA GLU A 133 12.93 16.76 3.35
C GLU A 133 12.85 15.45 4.15
N ASP A 134 11.64 14.93 4.36
CA ASP A 134 11.44 13.64 5.03
C ASP A 134 12.11 12.49 4.26
N ILE A 135 12.07 12.54 2.92
CA ILE A 135 12.75 11.55 2.08
C ILE A 135 14.27 11.67 2.19
N GLU A 136 14.81 12.90 2.24
CA GLU A 136 16.24 13.10 2.46
C GLU A 136 16.69 12.62 3.84
N ASN A 137 15.91 12.87 4.88
CA ASN A 137 16.19 12.37 6.24
C ASN A 137 16.19 10.84 6.30
N ALA A 138 15.37 10.18 5.47
CA ALA A 138 15.28 8.73 5.36
C ALA A 138 16.23 8.12 4.30
N ARG A 139 17.15 8.90 3.71
CA ARG A 139 18.05 8.45 2.63
C ARG A 139 18.78 7.16 2.96
N GLU A 140 19.35 7.03 4.15
CA GLU A 140 20.13 5.86 4.55
C GLU A 140 19.29 4.58 4.50
N VAL A 141 18.09 4.59 5.08
CA VAL A 141 17.20 3.43 5.10
C VAL A 141 16.62 3.11 3.72
N ILE A 142 16.38 4.11 2.88
CA ILE A 142 15.95 3.90 1.49
C ILE A 142 17.07 3.23 0.69
N CYS A 143 18.30 3.77 0.73
CA CYS A 143 19.41 3.29 -0.10
C CYS A 143 19.97 1.92 0.36
N SER A 144 19.75 1.53 1.61
CA SER A 144 20.21 0.25 2.16
C SER A 144 19.16 -0.87 2.09
N ALA A 145 17.93 -0.57 1.67
CA ALA A 145 16.87 -1.55 1.54
C ALA A 145 17.10 -2.52 0.36
N ASP A 146 16.51 -3.71 0.43
CA ASP A 146 16.36 -4.58 -0.72
C ASP A 146 15.13 -4.18 -1.56
N PHE A 147 14.08 -3.69 -0.88
CA PHE A 147 12.81 -3.27 -1.47
C PHE A 147 12.32 -1.96 -0.86
N LEU A 148 11.83 -1.06 -1.71
CA LEU A 148 11.07 0.13 -1.31
C LEU A 148 9.65 0.02 -1.86
N VAL A 149 8.65 0.12 -0.96
CA VAL A 149 7.22 -0.02 -1.28
C VAL A 149 6.51 1.30 -1.04
N THR A 150 5.61 1.71 -1.95
CA THR A 150 4.74 2.88 -1.74
C THR A 150 3.35 2.69 -2.34
N GLN A 151 2.40 3.56 -1.95
CA GLN A 151 1.01 3.59 -2.37
C GLN A 151 0.59 5.05 -2.61
N PHE A 152 -0.73 5.32 -2.80
CA PHE A 152 -1.21 6.66 -3.14
C PHE A 152 -2.05 7.34 -2.04
N GLU A 153 -1.89 6.96 -0.80
CA GLU A 153 -2.49 7.68 0.34
C GLU A 153 -1.60 8.81 0.88
N THR A 154 -0.42 8.99 0.30
CA THR A 154 0.54 10.05 0.59
C THR A 154 0.79 10.93 -0.64
N PRO A 155 1.47 12.07 -0.53
CA PRO A 155 1.84 12.90 -1.67
C PRO A 155 2.72 12.14 -2.68
N ILE A 156 2.44 12.35 -3.97
CA ILE A 156 3.13 11.60 -5.03
C ILE A 156 4.57 12.09 -5.27
N LEU A 157 4.83 13.39 -5.18
CA LEU A 157 6.15 13.93 -5.50
C LEU A 157 7.26 13.39 -4.58
N PRO A 158 7.10 13.31 -3.25
CA PRO A 158 8.04 12.61 -2.39
C PRO A 158 8.24 11.14 -2.74
N ALA A 159 7.17 10.45 -3.21
CA ALA A 159 7.30 9.06 -3.66
C ALA A 159 8.14 8.94 -4.94
N VAL A 160 8.03 9.88 -5.89
CA VAL A 160 8.91 9.95 -7.08
C VAL A 160 10.36 10.07 -6.63
N LYS A 161 10.66 11.03 -5.76
CA LYS A 161 12.02 11.26 -5.24
C LYS A 161 12.58 10.03 -4.51
N ALA A 162 11.75 9.37 -3.68
CA ALA A 162 12.17 8.16 -2.98
C ALA A 162 12.48 7.01 -3.96
N PHE A 163 11.66 6.83 -5.00
CA PHE A 163 11.90 5.80 -6.01
C PHE A 163 13.14 6.09 -6.86
N GLU A 164 13.38 7.34 -7.26
CA GLU A 164 14.60 7.76 -7.94
C GLU A 164 15.83 7.40 -7.10
N MET A 165 15.87 7.83 -5.84
CA MET A 165 16.95 7.53 -4.88
C MET A 165 17.18 6.03 -4.69
N ALA A 166 16.10 5.25 -4.57
CA ALA A 166 16.14 3.80 -4.46
C ALA A 166 16.75 3.16 -5.72
N LYS A 167 16.35 3.61 -6.90
CA LYS A 167 16.88 3.10 -8.19
C LYS A 167 18.36 3.37 -8.36
N GLU A 168 18.85 4.56 -8.01
CA GLU A 168 20.27 4.91 -8.03
C GLU A 168 21.12 3.98 -7.15
N SER A 169 20.52 3.48 -6.06
CA SER A 169 21.16 2.56 -5.10
C SER A 169 20.94 1.08 -5.41
N GLY A 170 20.21 0.75 -6.51
CA GLY A 170 19.95 -0.63 -6.91
C GLY A 170 18.87 -1.33 -6.10
N VAL A 171 18.06 -0.58 -5.34
CA VAL A 171 16.90 -1.06 -4.58
C VAL A 171 15.74 -1.36 -5.52
N VAL A 172 15.01 -2.43 -5.27
CA VAL A 172 13.82 -2.81 -6.04
C VAL A 172 12.63 -1.99 -5.57
N THR A 173 11.97 -1.29 -6.49
CA THR A 173 10.83 -0.44 -6.20
C THR A 173 9.50 -1.14 -6.52
N ILE A 174 8.56 -1.10 -5.57
CA ILE A 174 7.25 -1.73 -5.68
C ILE A 174 6.17 -0.66 -5.48
N LEU A 175 5.31 -0.48 -6.46
CA LEU A 175 4.20 0.45 -6.43
C LEU A 175 2.87 -0.27 -6.33
N ASN A 176 2.12 -0.04 -5.25
CA ASN A 176 0.70 -0.34 -5.19
C ASN A 176 -0.08 0.93 -5.59
N PRO A 177 -0.71 0.99 -6.77
CA PRO A 177 -1.33 2.23 -7.26
C PRO A 177 -2.72 2.47 -6.66
N ALA A 178 -2.86 2.25 -5.36
CA ALA A 178 -4.10 2.35 -4.60
C ALA A 178 -4.08 3.52 -3.58
N PRO A 179 -5.16 4.31 -3.46
CA PRO A 179 -6.31 4.38 -4.35
C PRO A 179 -5.93 4.92 -5.73
N ALA A 180 -6.56 4.40 -6.78
CA ALA A 180 -6.21 4.75 -8.15
C ALA A 180 -6.37 6.25 -8.42
N LYS A 181 -5.34 6.85 -9.00
CA LYS A 181 -5.31 8.22 -9.47
C LYS A 181 -4.32 8.35 -10.64
N GLN A 182 -4.31 9.47 -11.32
CA GLN A 182 -3.29 9.72 -12.34
C GLN A 182 -1.90 9.70 -11.72
N VAL A 183 -0.97 9.02 -12.39
CA VAL A 183 0.39 8.81 -11.91
C VAL A 183 1.35 9.56 -12.82
N PRO A 184 2.29 10.35 -12.28
CA PRO A 184 3.37 10.92 -13.07
C PRO A 184 4.17 9.81 -13.77
N GLN A 185 4.51 10.03 -15.02
CA GLN A 185 5.28 9.05 -15.80
C GLN A 185 6.64 8.76 -15.15
N GLU A 186 7.23 9.76 -14.51
CA GLU A 186 8.49 9.64 -13.79
C GLU A 186 8.43 8.56 -12.69
N LEU A 187 7.31 8.47 -11.95
CA LEU A 187 7.15 7.43 -10.94
C LEU A 187 7.12 6.04 -11.56
N LEU A 188 6.39 5.87 -12.66
CA LEU A 188 6.30 4.59 -13.37
C LEU A 188 7.64 4.16 -13.97
N GLN A 189 8.45 5.09 -14.48
CA GLN A 189 9.79 4.82 -15.01
C GLN A 189 10.75 4.31 -13.92
N HIS A 190 10.54 4.70 -12.67
CA HIS A 190 11.32 4.21 -11.53
C HIS A 190 10.66 3.01 -10.82
N THR A 191 9.60 2.42 -11.38
CA THR A 191 8.86 1.29 -10.78
C THR A 191 9.32 -0.05 -11.37
N ASP A 192 9.93 -0.92 -10.54
CA ASP A 192 10.30 -2.27 -10.95
C ASP A 192 9.10 -3.22 -10.98
N LEU A 193 8.16 -3.04 -10.07
CA LEU A 193 6.93 -3.83 -9.98
C LEU A 193 5.74 -2.95 -9.64
N ILE A 194 4.69 -3.00 -10.47
CA ILE A 194 3.40 -2.37 -10.16
C ILE A 194 2.34 -3.45 -9.90
N THR A 195 1.48 -3.22 -8.88
CA THR A 195 0.52 -4.23 -8.42
C THR A 195 -0.90 -3.67 -8.30
N PRO A 196 -1.56 -3.30 -9.41
CA PRO A 196 -2.94 -2.84 -9.41
C PRO A 196 -3.93 -4.02 -9.23
N ASN A 197 -5.15 -3.70 -8.76
CA ASN A 197 -6.32 -4.56 -8.98
C ASN A 197 -6.96 -4.24 -10.35
N GLU A 198 -8.10 -4.92 -10.69
CA GLU A 198 -8.80 -4.74 -11.96
C GLU A 198 -9.21 -3.26 -12.18
N THR A 199 -9.78 -2.63 -11.16
CA THR A 199 -10.26 -1.23 -11.24
C THR A 199 -9.09 -0.24 -11.36
N GLU A 200 -8.03 -0.45 -10.60
CA GLU A 200 -6.82 0.38 -10.64
C GLU A 200 -6.12 0.27 -12.00
N ALA A 201 -6.02 -0.95 -12.54
CA ALA A 201 -5.48 -1.19 -13.87
C ALA A 201 -6.32 -0.48 -14.95
N GLU A 202 -7.65 -0.54 -14.86
CA GLU A 202 -8.55 0.16 -15.78
C GLU A 202 -8.36 1.67 -15.71
N ILE A 203 -8.28 2.27 -14.52
CA ILE A 203 -8.10 3.72 -14.37
C ILE A 203 -6.76 4.18 -14.94
N LEU A 204 -5.69 3.37 -14.77
CA LEU A 204 -4.36 3.71 -15.25
C LEU A 204 -4.19 3.52 -16.76
N THR A 205 -4.85 2.53 -17.34
CA THR A 205 -4.63 2.11 -18.74
C THR A 205 -5.79 2.44 -19.69
N GLY A 206 -6.99 2.68 -19.15
CA GLY A 206 -8.23 2.78 -19.91
C GLY A 206 -8.73 1.42 -20.44
N VAL A 207 -8.15 0.30 -20.00
CA VAL A 207 -8.55 -1.07 -20.40
C VAL A 207 -9.41 -1.69 -19.32
N HIS A 208 -10.65 -2.04 -19.65
CA HIS A 208 -11.52 -2.79 -18.75
C HIS A 208 -11.02 -4.24 -18.59
N VAL A 209 -10.64 -4.61 -17.36
CA VAL A 209 -9.95 -5.88 -17.06
C VAL A 209 -10.97 -6.94 -16.61
N ASP A 210 -11.45 -7.76 -17.51
CA ASP A 210 -12.47 -8.80 -17.24
C ASP A 210 -12.12 -10.20 -17.77
N ASN A 211 -11.15 -10.30 -18.68
CA ASN A 211 -10.75 -11.55 -19.34
C ASN A 211 -9.23 -11.61 -19.59
N PRO A 212 -8.65 -12.79 -19.97
CA PRO A 212 -7.21 -12.92 -20.18
C PRO A 212 -6.62 -11.98 -21.24
N ALA A 213 -7.37 -11.66 -22.30
CA ALA A 213 -6.89 -10.74 -23.35
C ALA A 213 -6.77 -9.32 -22.83
N SER A 214 -7.77 -8.84 -22.06
CA SER A 214 -7.73 -7.51 -21.43
C SER A 214 -6.71 -7.41 -20.30
N GLN A 215 -6.42 -8.50 -19.58
CA GLN A 215 -5.33 -8.58 -18.61
C GLN A 215 -3.97 -8.38 -19.28
N HIS A 216 -3.73 -9.08 -20.39
CA HIS A 216 -2.54 -8.89 -21.22
C HIS A 216 -2.43 -7.45 -21.71
N GLU A 217 -3.48 -6.90 -22.34
CA GLU A 217 -3.48 -5.53 -22.86
C GLU A 217 -3.19 -4.48 -21.77
N ALA A 218 -3.83 -4.59 -20.61
CA ALA A 218 -3.59 -3.70 -19.48
C ALA A 218 -2.13 -3.79 -18.98
N ALA A 219 -1.58 -5.00 -18.86
CA ALA A 219 -0.21 -5.20 -18.43
C ALA A 219 0.81 -4.64 -19.42
N VAL A 220 0.58 -4.81 -20.73
CA VAL A 220 1.43 -4.21 -21.78
C VAL A 220 1.40 -2.68 -21.69
N LYS A 221 0.21 -2.07 -21.56
CA LYS A 221 0.09 -0.62 -21.41
C LYS A 221 0.79 -0.09 -20.16
N LEU A 222 0.72 -0.79 -19.03
CA LEU A 222 1.45 -0.42 -17.81
C LEU A 222 2.97 -0.46 -18.03
N GLN A 223 3.47 -1.43 -18.81
CA GLN A 223 4.89 -1.47 -19.17
C GLN A 223 5.26 -0.34 -20.15
N GLU A 224 4.42 -0.02 -21.12
CA GLU A 224 4.59 1.12 -22.05
C GLU A 224 4.62 2.46 -21.31
N LEU A 225 3.87 2.59 -20.22
CA LEU A 225 3.88 3.75 -19.33
C LEU A 225 5.14 3.85 -18.46
N GLY A 226 5.95 2.78 -18.37
CA GLY A 226 7.27 2.79 -17.71
C GLY A 226 7.48 1.71 -16.64
N ALA A 227 6.43 1.06 -16.13
CA ALA A 227 6.58 0.00 -15.15
C ALA A 227 7.29 -1.23 -15.75
N LYS A 228 8.31 -1.76 -15.06
CA LYS A 228 9.11 -2.86 -15.61
C LYS A 228 8.41 -4.21 -15.57
N ASN A 229 7.70 -4.50 -14.49
CA ASN A 229 6.95 -5.72 -14.28
C ASN A 229 5.56 -5.39 -13.71
N VAL A 230 4.58 -6.25 -13.97
CA VAL A 230 3.19 -6.04 -13.60
C VAL A 230 2.62 -7.30 -12.95
N ILE A 231 1.90 -7.12 -11.84
CA ILE A 231 0.99 -8.13 -11.29
C ILE A 231 -0.38 -7.47 -11.15
N ILE A 232 -1.40 -8.03 -11.80
CA ILE A 232 -2.79 -7.56 -11.64
C ILE A 232 -3.50 -8.53 -10.70
N THR A 233 -3.95 -8.05 -9.56
CA THR A 233 -4.74 -8.86 -8.62
C THR A 233 -6.19 -8.93 -9.09
N LEU A 234 -6.78 -10.14 -9.04
CA LEU A 234 -8.09 -10.47 -9.61
C LEU A 234 -9.05 -11.03 -8.54
N GLY A 235 -8.86 -10.59 -7.30
CA GLY A 235 -9.66 -11.02 -6.15
C GLY A 235 -9.68 -12.55 -5.99
N SER A 236 -10.85 -13.14 -5.89
CA SER A 236 -11.02 -14.60 -5.69
C SER A 236 -10.59 -15.43 -6.89
N LYS A 237 -10.30 -14.83 -8.03
CA LYS A 237 -9.80 -15.55 -9.22
C LYS A 237 -8.30 -15.86 -9.09
N GLY A 238 -7.51 -14.96 -8.49
CA GLY A 238 -6.06 -15.09 -8.37
C GLY A 238 -5.31 -13.84 -8.81
N ALA A 239 -4.22 -14.00 -9.55
CA ALA A 239 -3.43 -12.90 -10.07
C ALA A 239 -2.88 -13.22 -11.46
N PHE A 240 -2.88 -12.23 -12.34
CA PHE A 240 -2.15 -12.24 -13.60
C PHE A 240 -0.80 -11.56 -13.41
N TYR A 241 0.26 -12.08 -14.00
CA TYR A 241 1.58 -11.45 -13.95
C TYR A 241 2.19 -11.32 -15.34
N ARG A 242 2.97 -10.24 -15.51
CA ARG A 242 3.86 -10.04 -16.67
C ARG A 242 5.22 -9.53 -16.20
N VAL A 243 6.25 -10.38 -16.37
CA VAL A 243 7.64 -10.11 -15.97
C VAL A 243 8.51 -10.12 -17.23
N GLY A 244 8.94 -8.95 -17.66
CA GLY A 244 9.48 -8.77 -19.01
C GLY A 244 8.43 -9.17 -20.05
N GLU A 245 8.77 -10.13 -20.92
CA GLU A 245 7.84 -10.69 -21.92
C GLU A 245 7.11 -11.95 -21.44
N LYS A 246 7.48 -12.49 -20.27
CA LYS A 246 6.84 -13.70 -19.73
C LYS A 246 5.60 -13.32 -18.94
N GLU A 247 4.51 -13.99 -19.21
CA GLU A 247 3.26 -13.78 -18.53
C GLU A 247 2.58 -15.10 -18.10
N GLY A 248 1.67 -15.01 -17.17
CA GLY A 248 0.92 -16.15 -16.71
C GLY A 248 -0.13 -15.77 -15.68
N PHE A 249 -0.86 -16.76 -15.25
CA PHE A 249 -1.94 -16.64 -14.27
C PHE A 249 -1.70 -17.60 -13.12
N VAL A 250 -1.87 -17.11 -11.89
CA VAL A 250 -1.82 -17.92 -10.67
C VAL A 250 -3.20 -17.91 -10.04
N PRO A 251 -3.88 -19.06 -9.95
CA PRO A 251 -5.21 -19.12 -9.35
C PRO A 251 -5.15 -18.90 -7.84
N ALA A 252 -6.20 -18.28 -7.28
CA ALA A 252 -6.33 -18.12 -5.84
C ALA A 252 -6.61 -19.46 -5.15
N PHE A 253 -6.14 -19.59 -3.91
CA PHE A 253 -6.56 -20.68 -3.04
C PHE A 253 -8.04 -20.51 -2.67
N LYS A 254 -8.78 -21.62 -2.67
CA LYS A 254 -10.18 -21.61 -2.22
C LYS A 254 -10.22 -21.54 -0.69
N VAL A 255 -10.64 -20.41 -0.17
CA VAL A 255 -10.80 -20.16 1.25
C VAL A 255 -12.20 -19.61 1.54
N ARG A 256 -12.69 -19.78 2.78
CA ARG A 256 -13.87 -19.05 3.26
C ARG A 256 -13.40 -17.72 3.81
N ALA A 257 -13.52 -16.66 3.02
CA ALA A 257 -13.22 -15.32 3.48
C ALA A 257 -14.24 -14.91 4.56
N ILE A 258 -13.73 -14.39 5.69
CA ILE A 258 -14.53 -13.81 6.78
C ILE A 258 -14.47 -12.30 6.67
N ASP A 259 -13.28 -11.76 6.37
CA ASP A 259 -12.99 -10.36 6.14
C ASP A 259 -11.95 -10.26 5.03
N THR A 260 -12.14 -9.34 4.08
CA THR A 260 -11.22 -9.08 2.97
C THR A 260 -10.47 -7.75 3.11
N THR A 261 -10.62 -7.07 4.25
CA THR A 261 -9.87 -5.84 4.55
C THR A 261 -8.38 -6.11 4.48
N ALA A 262 -7.63 -5.20 3.86
CA ALA A 262 -6.19 -5.30 3.66
C ALA A 262 -5.67 -6.56 2.91
N ALA A 263 -6.55 -7.33 2.24
CA ALA A 263 -6.11 -8.51 1.48
C ALA A 263 -5.13 -8.13 0.35
N GLY A 264 -5.38 -7.02 -0.35
CA GLY A 264 -4.48 -6.48 -1.37
C GLY A 264 -3.15 -5.99 -0.77
N ASP A 265 -3.19 -5.35 0.40
CA ASP A 265 -1.99 -4.86 1.10
C ASP A 265 -1.11 -6.02 1.60
N THR A 266 -1.74 -7.14 2.01
CA THR A 266 -1.03 -8.35 2.49
C THR A 266 -0.45 -9.18 1.34
N PHE A 267 -1.00 -9.04 0.13
CA PHE A 267 -0.53 -9.75 -1.07
C PHE A 267 0.85 -9.26 -1.53
N LEU A 268 1.15 -7.98 -1.34
CA LEU A 268 2.42 -7.35 -1.68
C LEU A 268 3.57 -7.86 -0.83
#